data_a5e037ad43ccf6c5f893980d3403d0fc
#
_entry.id   a5e037ad43ccf6c5f893980d3403d0fc
#
_cell.length_a   1.000
_cell.length_b   1.000
_cell.length_c   1.000
_cell.angle_alpha   90.00
_cell.angle_beta   90.00
_cell.angle_gamma   90.00
#
_symmetry.space_group_name_H-M   'P 1'
#
loop_
_entity.id
_entity.type
_entity.pdbx_description
1 polymer ?
#
loop_
_entity_poly.entity_id
_entity_poly.type
_entity_poly.pdbx_seq_one_letter_code
_entity_poly.pdbx_strand_id
1 'polypeptide(L)'
;MIGLGPIEATLLPARAPTLMLIRYGFIVPVTTAAMILIVVPRLAERVTRRHPQEWVLITSALVFAGVGSMGVVVLRSGGFEHHLYGAFAYMLSAVFIYLALRLRFTYATLLGWSTYLLSVAIIVGLGGASLVTMMLMFSFCFVANLLGMFGCYLVDRFARQHYLALQHLELERGRVERLLLNILPGPIARRLKDTGRPIADGHDEVTVLFADIVGFTELSQRLDPAALVAVLNRLFSSFDELCERHGVEKIKTIGDAYMAAAGLPTPRPDHAEAIARVALEMRALVERFAAADAPGERVQLRVGIHSGPVVAGVIGAKKFIYDLWGDTVNTASRMESHALSGQIQVSEDARARLEREFVLRERGVVDVKGKGPMRVYWLEGARA
;
A
#
# COMPACT_ATOMS: atom_id res chain seq x y z
N MET A 1 15.31 30.26 28.52
CA MET A 1 15.44 30.17 30.02
C MET A 1 16.84 30.36 30.52
N ILE A 2 17.89 29.82 29.88
CA ILE A 2 19.29 29.94 30.31
C ILE A 2 19.79 31.41 30.33
N GLY A 3 19.31 32.27 29.40
CA GLY A 3 19.72 33.66 29.25
C GLY A 3 19.14 34.68 30.24
N LEU A 4 18.19 34.28 31.10
CA LEU A 4 17.55 35.20 32.05
C LEU A 4 18.26 35.36 33.40
N GLY A 5 19.30 34.54 33.70
CA GLY A 5 20.04 34.57 34.94
C GLY A 5 20.69 35.92 35.26
N PRO A 6 21.35 36.61 34.32
CA PRO A 6 21.92 37.93 34.55
C PRO A 6 20.86 39.00 34.88
N ILE A 7 19.68 38.91 34.24
CA ILE A 7 18.56 39.84 34.47
C ILE A 7 18.01 39.66 35.89
N GLU A 8 17.88 38.43 36.36
CA GLU A 8 17.42 38.12 37.72
C GLU A 8 18.42 38.58 38.79
N ALA A 9 19.72 38.42 38.54
CA ALA A 9 20.74 38.90 39.45
C ALA A 9 20.74 40.43 39.60
N THR A 10 20.34 41.14 38.52
CA THR A 10 20.24 42.61 38.53
C THR A 10 18.96 43.10 39.19
N LEU A 11 17.81 42.47 38.88
CA LEU A 11 16.52 42.90 39.38
C LEU A 11 16.20 42.40 40.80
N LEU A 12 16.75 41.27 41.23
CA LEU A 12 16.45 40.59 42.48
C LEU A 12 17.71 40.05 43.17
N PRO A 13 18.68 40.90 43.53
CA PRO A 13 19.99 40.45 44.03
C PRO A 13 19.87 39.59 45.31
N ALA A 14 18.95 39.91 46.22
CA ALA A 14 18.76 39.14 47.45
C ALA A 14 18.15 37.75 47.25
N ARG A 15 17.51 37.48 46.10
CA ARG A 15 16.85 36.23 45.80
C ARG A 15 17.49 35.47 44.64
N ALA A 16 18.46 36.06 43.99
CA ALA A 16 19.19 35.46 42.86
C ALA A 16 19.72 34.04 43.17
N PRO A 17 20.31 33.75 44.33
CA PRO A 17 20.79 32.41 44.65
C PRO A 17 19.64 31.36 44.66
N THR A 18 18.51 31.71 45.26
CA THR A 18 17.33 30.78 45.29
C THR A 18 16.76 30.54 43.90
N LEU A 19 16.67 31.58 43.07
CA LEU A 19 16.18 31.45 41.69
C LEU A 19 17.14 30.63 40.83
N MET A 20 18.47 30.83 41.00
CA MET A 20 19.49 30.04 40.35
C MET A 20 19.43 28.57 40.77
N LEU A 21 19.24 28.30 42.07
CA LEU A 21 19.09 26.90 42.53
C LEU A 21 17.90 26.20 41.92
N ILE A 22 16.73 26.84 41.85
CA ILE A 22 15.54 26.27 41.23
C ILE A 22 15.79 26.07 39.74
N ARG A 23 16.34 27.03 39.04
CA ARG A 23 16.61 26.97 37.62
C ARG A 23 17.61 25.87 37.26
N TYR A 24 18.83 25.95 37.80
CA TYR A 24 19.89 25.05 37.42
C TYR A 24 19.87 23.73 38.17
N GLY A 25 19.28 23.68 39.37
CA GLY A 25 19.16 22.46 40.14
C GLY A 25 17.94 21.62 39.77
N PHE A 26 16.91 22.22 39.17
CA PHE A 26 15.64 21.49 38.84
C PHE A 26 15.20 21.67 37.41
N ILE A 27 14.96 22.90 36.96
CA ILE A 27 14.30 23.13 35.64
C ILE A 27 15.23 22.70 34.49
N VAL A 28 16.47 23.11 34.49
CA VAL A 28 17.45 22.78 33.43
C VAL A 28 17.70 21.26 33.33
N PRO A 29 17.98 20.54 34.43
CA PRO A 29 18.13 19.09 34.37
C PRO A 29 16.92 18.37 33.87
N VAL A 30 15.70 18.73 34.33
CA VAL A 30 14.45 18.09 33.89
C VAL A 30 14.17 18.36 32.40
N THR A 31 14.35 19.60 31.93
CA THR A 31 14.16 19.93 30.50
C THR A 31 15.21 19.26 29.63
N THR A 32 16.47 19.19 30.08
CA THR A 32 17.55 18.52 29.34
C THR A 32 17.27 17.02 29.24
N ALA A 33 16.88 16.37 30.35
CA ALA A 33 16.53 14.96 30.36
C ALA A 33 15.32 14.67 29.45
N ALA A 34 14.29 15.52 29.49
CA ALA A 34 13.13 15.41 28.59
C ALA A 34 13.52 15.57 27.09
N MET A 35 14.42 16.51 26.80
CA MET A 35 14.90 16.76 25.45
C MET A 35 15.76 15.58 24.93
N ILE A 36 16.61 15.00 25.77
CA ILE A 36 17.38 13.80 25.43
C ILE A 36 16.45 12.62 25.16
N LEU A 37 15.41 12.42 25.96
CA LEU A 37 14.41 11.38 25.77
C LEU A 37 13.64 11.52 24.44
N ILE A 38 13.42 12.75 23.97
CA ILE A 38 12.70 13.02 22.71
C ILE A 38 13.62 12.89 21.49
N VAL A 39 14.88 13.36 21.62
CA VAL A 39 15.84 13.46 20.49
C VAL A 39 16.58 12.15 20.22
N VAL A 40 16.79 11.30 21.24
CA VAL A 40 17.50 10.02 21.08
C VAL A 40 16.52 8.91 20.67
N PRO A 41 16.49 8.45 19.39
CA PRO A 41 15.46 7.55 18.89
C PRO A 41 15.38 6.23 19.65
N ARG A 42 16.51 5.65 20.03
CA ARG A 42 16.57 4.38 20.78
C ARG A 42 15.97 4.47 22.20
N LEU A 43 16.10 5.63 22.84
CA LEU A 43 15.57 5.88 24.18
C LEU A 43 14.09 6.25 24.09
N ALA A 44 13.73 7.08 23.11
CA ALA A 44 12.36 7.44 22.79
C ALA A 44 11.53 6.19 22.51
N GLU A 45 11.99 5.25 21.69
CA GLU A 45 11.28 4.00 21.41
C GLU A 45 11.04 3.14 22.64
N ARG A 46 11.99 3.02 23.56
CA ARG A 46 11.82 2.19 24.77
C ARG A 46 10.84 2.78 25.77
N VAL A 47 10.91 4.11 25.97
CA VAL A 47 10.17 4.81 27.03
C VAL A 47 8.80 5.29 26.53
N THR A 48 8.68 5.67 25.25
CA THR A 48 7.48 6.32 24.72
C THR A 48 6.57 5.42 23.88
N ARG A 49 6.97 4.17 23.54
CA ARG A 49 6.20 3.28 22.66
C ARG A 49 4.76 3.02 23.12
N ARG A 50 4.52 2.88 24.42
CA ARG A 50 3.17 2.60 24.95
C ARG A 50 2.34 3.87 25.21
N HIS A 51 2.94 4.92 25.75
CA HIS A 51 2.23 6.12 26.21
C HIS A 51 3.01 7.42 25.95
N PRO A 52 3.29 7.78 24.69
CA PRO A 52 4.15 8.94 24.39
C PRO A 52 3.60 10.26 24.92
N GLN A 53 2.28 10.43 24.90
CA GLN A 53 1.62 11.66 25.36
C GLN A 53 1.66 11.83 26.88
N GLU A 54 1.58 10.73 27.63
CA GLU A 54 1.61 10.75 29.09
C GLU A 54 3.01 11.13 29.61
N TRP A 55 4.07 10.62 28.97
CA TRP A 55 5.44 11.00 29.32
C TRP A 55 5.71 12.48 29.04
N VAL A 56 5.25 13.01 27.91
CA VAL A 56 5.35 14.43 27.61
C VAL A 56 4.54 15.26 28.61
N LEU A 57 3.37 14.79 29.02
CA LEU A 57 2.53 15.44 30.01
C LEU A 57 3.23 15.51 31.39
N ILE A 58 3.77 14.38 31.86
CA ILE A 58 4.48 14.31 33.16
C ILE A 58 5.70 15.21 33.20
N THR A 59 6.56 15.12 32.17
CA THR A 59 7.76 15.96 32.10
C THR A 59 7.41 17.44 32.02
N SER A 60 6.37 17.78 31.30
CA SER A 60 5.88 19.16 31.21
C SER A 60 5.31 19.67 32.53
N ALA A 61 4.51 18.87 33.23
CA ALA A 61 3.98 19.21 34.54
C ALA A 61 5.12 19.49 35.55
N LEU A 62 6.18 18.70 35.53
CA LEU A 62 7.36 18.92 36.37
C LEU A 62 8.08 20.23 36.04
N VAL A 63 8.26 20.54 34.74
CA VAL A 63 8.85 21.82 34.32
C VAL A 63 8.00 22.99 34.78
N PHE A 64 6.67 22.90 34.65
CA PHE A 64 5.76 23.95 35.06
C PHE A 64 5.69 24.12 36.58
N ALA A 65 5.81 23.05 37.34
CA ALA A 65 5.94 23.14 38.79
C ALA A 65 7.22 23.92 39.19
N GLY A 66 8.32 23.67 38.49
CA GLY A 66 9.57 24.45 38.69
C GLY A 66 9.41 25.92 38.30
N VAL A 67 8.79 26.23 37.16
CA VAL A 67 8.52 27.63 36.74
C VAL A 67 7.56 28.30 37.70
N GLY A 68 6.51 27.60 38.19
CA GLY A 68 5.62 28.10 39.21
C GLY A 68 6.29 28.44 40.51
N SER A 69 7.23 27.60 41.00
CA SER A 69 8.00 27.88 42.20
C SER A 69 8.90 29.11 42.07
N MET A 70 9.48 29.34 40.90
CA MET A 70 10.20 30.60 40.60
C MET A 70 9.24 31.79 40.63
N GLY A 71 8.06 31.67 40.05
CA GLY A 71 7.00 32.69 40.08
C GLY A 71 6.63 33.14 41.52
N VAL A 72 6.47 32.14 42.41
CA VAL A 72 6.23 32.42 43.86
C VAL A 72 7.33 33.25 44.53
N VAL A 73 8.61 32.90 44.25
CA VAL A 73 9.76 33.61 44.79
C VAL A 73 9.79 35.06 44.26
N VAL A 74 9.53 35.26 42.99
CA VAL A 74 9.51 36.60 42.36
C VAL A 74 8.33 37.45 42.87
N LEU A 75 7.13 36.91 42.94
CA LEU A 75 5.96 37.62 43.39
C LEU A 75 6.03 38.07 44.87
N ARG A 76 6.70 37.28 45.73
CA ARG A 76 6.94 37.64 47.12
C ARG A 76 7.90 38.84 47.31
N SER A 77 8.57 39.26 46.25
CA SER A 77 9.53 40.39 46.32
C SER A 77 8.84 41.75 46.22
N GLY A 78 7.59 41.80 45.76
CA GLY A 78 6.76 43.04 45.63
C GLY A 78 7.19 43.94 44.46
N GLY A 79 6.24 44.75 43.95
CA GLY A 79 6.46 45.66 42.84
C GLY A 79 5.82 45.28 41.52
N PHE A 80 5.44 46.27 40.72
CA PHE A 80 4.74 46.08 39.43
C PHE A 80 5.58 45.30 38.40
N GLU A 81 6.87 45.55 38.35
CA GLU A 81 7.81 44.87 37.43
C GLU A 81 7.88 43.36 37.67
N HIS A 82 7.74 42.90 38.90
CA HIS A 82 7.73 41.50 39.28
C HIS A 82 6.47 40.78 38.83
N HIS A 83 5.34 41.46 38.85
CA HIS A 83 4.08 40.91 38.31
C HIS A 83 4.12 40.79 36.79
N LEU A 84 4.71 41.77 36.09
CA LEU A 84 4.88 41.72 34.62
C LEU A 84 5.79 40.53 34.22
N TYR A 85 6.86 40.26 34.98
CA TYR A 85 7.73 39.11 34.78
C TYR A 85 6.96 37.76 34.90
N GLY A 86 6.08 37.66 35.93
CA GLY A 86 5.25 36.46 36.11
C GLY A 86 4.29 36.21 34.94
N ALA A 87 3.64 37.28 34.42
CA ALA A 87 2.79 37.20 33.26
C ALA A 87 3.53 36.78 31.99
N PHE A 88 4.71 37.34 31.76
CA PHE A 88 5.60 36.95 30.64
C PHE A 88 6.02 35.49 30.71
N ALA A 89 6.43 35.02 31.89
CA ALA A 89 6.81 33.65 32.15
C ALA A 89 5.62 32.68 31.86
N TYR A 90 4.40 33.09 32.27
CA TYR A 90 3.18 32.32 31.95
C TYR A 90 2.93 32.26 30.46
N MET A 91 2.99 33.38 29.72
CA MET A 91 2.77 33.44 28.29
C MET A 91 3.74 32.51 27.54
N LEU A 92 5.02 32.56 27.90
CA LEU A 92 6.04 31.69 27.31
C LEU A 92 5.73 30.20 27.59
N SER A 93 5.27 29.89 28.79
CA SER A 93 4.85 28.55 29.19
C SER A 93 3.62 28.08 28.39
N ALA A 94 2.62 28.92 28.21
CA ALA A 94 1.45 28.61 27.41
C ALA A 94 1.80 28.34 25.94
N VAL A 95 2.62 29.19 25.33
CA VAL A 95 3.13 28.96 23.96
C VAL A 95 3.87 27.63 23.87
N PHE A 96 4.71 27.31 24.84
CA PHE A 96 5.43 26.04 24.87
C PHE A 96 4.49 24.84 25.00
N ILE A 97 3.49 24.88 25.88
CA ILE A 97 2.49 23.83 26.06
C ILE A 97 1.75 23.54 24.75
N TYR A 98 1.23 24.59 24.13
CA TYR A 98 0.31 24.44 23.01
C TYR A 98 1.02 24.18 21.66
N LEU A 99 2.22 24.73 21.44
CA LEU A 99 2.87 24.69 20.14
C LEU A 99 4.13 23.78 20.12
N ALA A 100 4.97 23.81 21.16
CA ALA A 100 6.23 23.10 21.15
C ALA A 100 6.13 21.63 21.57
N LEU A 101 5.25 21.29 22.51
CA LEU A 101 5.15 19.94 23.08
C LEU A 101 4.43 18.94 22.16
N ARG A 102 3.78 19.39 21.09
CA ARG A 102 3.01 18.52 20.18
C ARG A 102 2.03 17.57 20.89
N LEU A 103 1.50 17.98 22.03
CA LEU A 103 0.48 17.25 22.74
C LEU A 103 -0.82 17.22 21.93
N ARG A 104 -1.62 16.16 22.09
CA ARG A 104 -2.98 16.16 21.57
C ARG A 104 -3.76 17.31 22.21
N PHE A 105 -4.67 17.90 21.44
CA PHE A 105 -5.47 19.06 21.86
C PHE A 105 -6.06 18.90 23.27
N THR A 106 -6.59 17.73 23.62
CA THR A 106 -7.17 17.46 24.95
C THR A 106 -6.15 17.58 26.08
N TYR A 107 -4.96 17.01 25.95
CA TYR A 107 -3.90 17.06 26.96
C TYR A 107 -3.29 18.46 27.07
N ALA A 108 -3.07 19.12 25.93
CA ALA A 108 -2.58 20.49 25.91
C ALA A 108 -3.56 21.45 26.60
N THR A 109 -4.87 21.28 26.35
CA THR A 109 -5.93 22.09 26.98
C THR A 109 -6.01 21.86 28.48
N LEU A 110 -5.99 20.59 28.93
CA LEU A 110 -5.97 20.28 30.36
C LEU A 110 -4.76 20.90 31.08
N LEU A 111 -3.56 20.77 30.50
CA LEU A 111 -2.34 21.32 31.06
C LEU A 111 -2.38 22.86 31.04
N GLY A 112 -2.84 23.49 29.97
CA GLY A 112 -2.96 24.94 29.84
C GLY A 112 -3.91 25.53 30.87
N TRP A 113 -5.09 24.95 31.05
CA TRP A 113 -6.04 25.40 32.06
C TRP A 113 -5.59 25.13 33.50
N SER A 114 -4.96 23.99 33.78
CA SER A 114 -4.41 23.72 35.11
C SER A 114 -3.29 24.68 35.48
N THR A 115 -2.40 25.03 34.55
CA THR A 115 -1.35 26.05 34.78
C THR A 115 -1.94 27.47 34.95
N TYR A 116 -3.02 27.80 34.21
CA TYR A 116 -3.77 29.06 34.39
C TYR A 116 -4.37 29.16 35.79
N LEU A 117 -5.11 28.15 36.22
CA LEU A 117 -5.77 28.14 37.54
C LEU A 117 -4.72 28.17 38.68
N LEU A 118 -3.61 27.45 38.53
CA LEU A 118 -2.51 27.48 39.50
C LEU A 118 -1.90 28.89 39.59
N SER A 119 -1.68 29.54 38.45
CA SER A 119 -1.16 30.92 38.40
C SER A 119 -2.12 31.92 39.09
N VAL A 120 -3.41 31.78 38.84
CA VAL A 120 -4.46 32.58 39.53
C VAL A 120 -4.39 32.36 41.05
N ALA A 121 -4.36 31.12 41.52
CA ALA A 121 -4.31 30.77 42.93
C ALA A 121 -3.04 31.33 43.63
N ILE A 122 -1.90 31.27 42.95
CA ILE A 122 -0.66 31.86 43.46
C ILE A 122 -0.74 33.37 43.61
N ILE A 123 -1.26 34.09 42.57
CA ILE A 123 -1.36 35.57 42.60
C ILE A 123 -2.31 36.02 43.68
N VAL A 124 -3.46 35.36 43.82
CA VAL A 124 -4.47 35.71 44.84
C VAL A 124 -3.95 35.38 46.26
N GLY A 125 -3.32 34.22 46.45
CA GLY A 125 -2.87 33.73 47.74
C GLY A 125 -1.67 34.50 48.31
N LEU A 126 -0.82 35.11 47.49
CA LEU A 126 0.33 35.88 47.94
C LEU A 126 0.01 37.29 48.32
N GLY A 127 -1.08 37.86 47.83
CA GLY A 127 -1.49 39.26 48.11
C GLY A 127 -0.55 40.30 47.54
N GLY A 128 -0.84 41.58 47.83
CA GLY A 128 0.08 42.70 47.54
C GLY A 128 -0.07 43.37 46.17
N ALA A 129 -0.77 42.78 45.21
CA ALA A 129 -1.10 43.44 43.93
C ALA A 129 -2.37 44.28 44.02
N SER A 130 -2.38 45.41 43.30
CA SER A 130 -3.62 46.21 43.19
C SER A 130 -4.67 45.41 42.39
N LEU A 131 -5.98 45.68 42.62
CA LEU A 131 -7.08 45.04 41.91
C LEU A 131 -6.94 45.20 40.40
N VAL A 132 -6.51 46.39 39.94
CA VAL A 132 -6.29 46.69 38.52
C VAL A 132 -5.18 45.82 37.93
N THR A 133 -4.06 45.66 38.65
CA THR A 133 -2.94 44.82 38.23
C THR A 133 -3.36 43.34 38.12
N MET A 134 -4.14 42.84 39.10
CA MET A 134 -4.67 41.49 39.07
C MET A 134 -5.59 41.27 37.85
N MET A 135 -6.53 42.19 37.60
CA MET A 135 -7.44 42.09 36.45
C MET A 135 -6.69 42.10 35.12
N LEU A 136 -5.70 42.95 34.95
CA LEU A 136 -4.88 42.98 33.73
C LEU A 136 -4.11 41.67 33.52
N MET A 137 -3.51 41.12 34.58
CA MET A 137 -2.76 39.87 34.49
C MET A 137 -3.66 38.67 34.14
N PHE A 138 -4.84 38.59 34.82
CA PHE A 138 -5.77 37.50 34.55
C PHE A 138 -6.31 37.54 33.12
N SER A 139 -6.70 38.74 32.65
CA SER A 139 -7.18 38.87 31.26
C SER A 139 -6.10 38.55 30.25
N PHE A 140 -4.86 39.01 30.47
CA PHE A 140 -3.74 38.71 29.59
C PHE A 140 -3.42 37.19 29.53
N CYS A 141 -3.31 36.56 30.71
CA CYS A 141 -3.06 35.09 30.78
C CYS A 141 -4.22 34.30 30.21
N PHE A 142 -5.46 34.73 30.39
CA PHE A 142 -6.66 34.12 29.83
C PHE A 142 -6.64 34.15 28.29
N VAL A 143 -6.40 35.35 27.72
CA VAL A 143 -6.31 35.52 26.26
C VAL A 143 -5.16 34.69 25.68
N ALA A 144 -4.00 34.69 26.33
CA ALA A 144 -2.86 33.86 25.88
C ALA A 144 -3.21 32.35 25.88
N ASN A 145 -3.96 31.89 26.89
CA ASN A 145 -4.41 30.50 26.95
C ASN A 145 -5.41 30.17 25.83
N LEU A 146 -6.39 31.07 25.56
CA LEU A 146 -7.35 30.89 24.46
C LEU A 146 -6.66 30.86 23.08
N LEU A 147 -5.74 31.79 22.84
CA LEU A 147 -4.98 31.84 21.59
C LEU A 147 -4.10 30.58 21.40
N GLY A 148 -3.44 30.15 22.48
CA GLY A 148 -2.66 28.90 22.47
C GLY A 148 -3.51 27.68 22.18
N MET A 149 -4.68 27.58 22.84
CA MET A 149 -5.65 26.51 22.63
C MET A 149 -6.16 26.49 21.18
N PHE A 150 -6.50 27.65 20.62
CA PHE A 150 -6.95 27.78 19.24
C PHE A 150 -5.83 27.35 18.25
N GLY A 151 -4.61 27.80 18.48
CA GLY A 151 -3.44 27.38 17.67
C GLY A 151 -3.23 25.88 17.71
N CYS A 152 -3.27 25.27 18.90
CA CYS A 152 -3.15 23.83 19.08
C CYS A 152 -4.28 23.05 18.35
N TYR A 153 -5.50 23.54 18.44
CA TYR A 153 -6.64 22.97 17.72
C TYR A 153 -6.43 22.97 16.21
N LEU A 154 -5.95 24.08 15.65
CA LEU A 154 -5.67 24.17 14.22
C LEU A 154 -4.57 23.18 13.81
N VAL A 155 -3.47 23.13 14.56
CA VAL A 155 -2.36 22.22 14.28
C VAL A 155 -2.80 20.74 14.34
N ASP A 156 -3.55 20.35 15.37
CA ASP A 156 -4.08 18.98 15.52
C ASP A 156 -5.06 18.65 14.38
N ARG A 157 -5.93 19.57 14.02
CA ARG A 157 -6.87 19.44 12.89
C ARG A 157 -6.12 19.23 11.56
N PHE A 158 -5.14 20.07 11.26
CA PHE A 158 -4.34 19.94 10.03
C PHE A 158 -3.54 18.64 10.00
N ALA A 159 -2.93 18.24 11.13
CA ALA A 159 -2.20 16.99 11.23
C ALA A 159 -3.11 15.77 10.95
N ARG A 160 -4.33 15.77 11.51
CA ARG A 160 -5.32 14.70 11.26
C ARG A 160 -5.77 14.68 9.80
N GLN A 161 -6.08 15.84 9.22
CA GLN A 161 -6.49 15.92 7.81
C GLN A 161 -5.38 15.42 6.87
N HIS A 162 -4.14 15.83 7.12
CA HIS A 162 -2.99 15.39 6.35
C HIS A 162 -2.77 13.86 6.46
N TYR A 163 -2.88 13.30 7.66
CA TYR A 163 -2.77 11.86 7.88
C TYR A 163 -3.84 11.07 7.12
N LEU A 164 -5.11 11.51 7.21
CA LEU A 164 -6.21 10.88 6.49
C LEU A 164 -6.05 10.97 4.97
N ALA A 165 -5.58 12.13 4.47
CA ALA A 165 -5.31 12.32 3.05
C ALA A 165 -4.21 11.38 2.54
N LEU A 166 -3.13 11.19 3.31
CA LEU A 166 -2.08 10.23 2.96
C LEU A 166 -2.59 8.79 2.94
N GLN A 167 -3.38 8.38 3.93
CA GLN A 167 -3.98 7.04 3.94
C GLN A 167 -4.90 6.81 2.75
N HIS A 168 -5.73 7.80 2.41
CA HIS A 168 -6.60 7.71 1.24
C HIS A 168 -5.78 7.57 -0.05
N LEU A 169 -4.71 8.35 -0.18
CA LEU A 169 -3.81 8.26 -1.34
C LEU A 169 -3.15 6.88 -1.46
N GLU A 170 -2.71 6.28 -0.36
CA GLU A 170 -2.13 4.93 -0.34
C GLU A 170 -3.15 3.86 -0.75
N LEU A 171 -4.39 3.96 -0.27
CA LEU A 171 -5.48 3.06 -0.66
C LEU A 171 -5.80 3.16 -2.16
N GLU A 172 -5.91 4.37 -2.69
CA GLU A 172 -6.15 4.60 -4.12
C GLU A 172 -4.97 4.10 -4.98
N ARG A 173 -3.74 4.34 -4.56
CA ARG A 173 -2.55 3.78 -5.24
C ARG A 173 -2.59 2.27 -5.29
N GLY A 174 -2.90 1.60 -4.19
CA GLY A 174 -3.02 0.14 -4.13
C GLY A 174 -4.18 -0.39 -4.99
N ARG A 175 -5.27 0.38 -5.12
CA ARG A 175 -6.38 0.03 -6.01
C ARG A 175 -5.99 0.12 -7.49
N VAL A 176 -5.34 1.20 -7.89
CA VAL A 176 -4.85 1.40 -9.26
C VAL A 176 -3.83 0.32 -9.63
N GLU A 177 -2.92 -0.01 -8.71
CA GLU A 177 -1.90 -1.05 -8.95
C GLU A 177 -2.54 -2.43 -9.14
N ARG A 178 -3.53 -2.81 -8.33
CA ARG A 178 -4.29 -4.06 -8.52
C ARG A 178 -5.02 -4.10 -9.86
N LEU A 179 -5.66 -3.01 -10.28
CA LEU A 179 -6.32 -2.94 -11.58
C LEU A 179 -5.32 -3.10 -12.74
N LEU A 180 -4.13 -2.53 -12.63
CA LEU A 180 -3.08 -2.70 -13.63
C LEU A 180 -2.57 -4.14 -13.70
N LEU A 181 -2.39 -4.80 -12.55
CA LEU A 181 -1.98 -6.20 -12.46
C LEU A 181 -3.03 -7.19 -12.98
N ASN A 182 -4.30 -6.80 -13.04
CA ASN A 182 -5.34 -7.60 -13.70
C ASN A 182 -5.29 -7.53 -15.23
N ILE A 183 -4.52 -6.58 -15.78
CA ILE A 183 -4.43 -6.36 -17.24
C ILE A 183 -3.07 -6.79 -17.78
N LEU A 184 -2.00 -6.63 -16.99
CA LEU A 184 -0.63 -6.89 -17.40
C LEU A 184 0.08 -7.80 -16.40
N PRO A 185 0.96 -8.72 -16.88
CA PRO A 185 1.81 -9.49 -15.99
C PRO A 185 2.66 -8.59 -15.09
N GLY A 186 2.88 -9.00 -13.83
CA GLY A 186 3.54 -8.18 -12.82
C GLY A 186 4.89 -7.56 -13.23
N PRO A 187 5.82 -8.31 -13.84
CA PRO A 187 7.08 -7.76 -14.34
C PRO A 187 6.89 -6.70 -15.43
N ILE A 188 5.93 -6.89 -16.31
CA ILE A 188 5.60 -5.99 -17.41
C ILE A 188 4.95 -4.70 -16.90
N ALA A 189 4.00 -4.82 -15.96
CA ALA A 189 3.35 -3.68 -15.31
C ALA A 189 4.36 -2.77 -14.60
N ARG A 190 5.31 -3.35 -13.86
CA ARG A 190 6.40 -2.60 -13.21
C ARG A 190 7.27 -1.88 -14.22
N ARG A 191 7.73 -2.58 -15.25
CA ARG A 191 8.60 -2.01 -16.29
C ARG A 191 7.90 -0.88 -17.06
N LEU A 192 6.63 -1.03 -17.38
CA LEU A 192 5.83 0.00 -18.05
C LEU A 192 5.68 1.26 -17.16
N LYS A 193 5.45 1.07 -15.86
CA LYS A 193 5.37 2.15 -14.87
C LYS A 193 6.68 2.93 -14.75
N ASP A 194 7.81 2.22 -14.76
CA ASP A 194 9.13 2.83 -14.57
C ASP A 194 9.65 3.55 -15.82
N THR A 195 9.35 3.02 -17.00
CA THR A 195 9.94 3.53 -18.26
C THR A 195 8.96 4.35 -19.09
N GLY A 196 7.66 4.09 -19.00
CA GLY A 196 6.63 4.68 -19.87
C GLY A 196 6.81 4.37 -21.36
N ARG A 197 7.65 3.40 -21.71
CA ARG A 197 8.01 3.06 -23.11
C ARG A 197 7.34 1.77 -23.55
N PRO A 198 7.06 1.60 -24.86
CA PRO A 198 6.63 0.33 -25.41
C PRO A 198 7.59 -0.78 -25.05
N ILE A 199 7.05 -1.96 -24.74
CA ILE A 199 7.82 -3.15 -24.38
C ILE A 199 7.71 -4.13 -25.54
N ALA A 200 8.85 -4.66 -26.00
CA ALA A 200 8.94 -5.72 -26.99
C ALA A 200 10.17 -6.58 -26.67
N ASP A 201 9.95 -7.79 -26.22
CA ASP A 201 10.98 -8.72 -25.77
C ASP A 201 10.91 -10.00 -26.61
N GLY A 202 12.08 -10.49 -27.08
CA GLY A 202 12.22 -11.80 -27.69
C GLY A 202 12.37 -12.89 -26.63
N HIS A 203 11.67 -14.01 -26.83
CA HIS A 203 11.75 -15.21 -26.01
C HIS A 203 11.97 -16.41 -26.93
N ASP A 204 13.07 -17.12 -26.73
CA ASP A 204 13.46 -18.26 -27.63
C ASP A 204 12.73 -19.55 -27.30
N GLU A 205 12.37 -19.77 -26.04
CA GLU A 205 11.79 -21.00 -25.51
C GLU A 205 10.41 -20.70 -24.87
N VAL A 206 9.36 -20.77 -25.70
CA VAL A 206 7.96 -20.55 -25.27
C VAL A 206 7.08 -21.65 -25.84
N THR A 207 6.10 -22.08 -25.06
CA THR A 207 5.02 -22.93 -25.55
C THR A 207 3.70 -22.17 -25.50
N VAL A 208 3.00 -22.14 -26.65
CA VAL A 208 1.72 -21.46 -26.83
C VAL A 208 0.62 -22.49 -26.97
N LEU A 209 -0.50 -22.23 -26.30
CA LEU A 209 -1.74 -23.00 -26.33
C LEU A 209 -2.86 -22.13 -26.88
N PHE A 210 -3.63 -22.69 -27.80
CA PHE A 210 -4.96 -22.23 -28.17
C PHE A 210 -5.97 -23.30 -27.80
N ALA A 211 -7.07 -22.90 -27.18
CA ALA A 211 -8.19 -23.76 -26.82
C ALA A 211 -9.49 -23.13 -27.26
N ASP A 212 -10.30 -23.84 -28.02
CA ASP A 212 -11.54 -23.37 -28.63
C ASP A 212 -12.73 -24.26 -28.25
N ILE A 213 -13.91 -23.66 -28.04
CA ILE A 213 -15.11 -24.37 -27.61
C ILE A 213 -15.86 -24.84 -28.85
N VAL A 214 -15.85 -26.15 -29.06
CA VAL A 214 -16.57 -26.77 -30.20
C VAL A 214 -18.09 -26.67 -29.96
N GLY A 215 -18.80 -26.21 -30.99
CA GLY A 215 -20.26 -26.04 -30.93
C GLY A 215 -20.72 -24.72 -30.31
N PHE A 216 -19.76 -23.80 -30.01
CA PHE A 216 -20.08 -22.49 -29.41
C PHE A 216 -21.03 -21.66 -30.28
N THR A 217 -20.89 -21.66 -31.60
CA THR A 217 -21.79 -20.92 -32.50
C THR A 217 -23.24 -21.38 -32.37
N GLU A 218 -23.47 -22.68 -32.23
CA GLU A 218 -24.80 -23.26 -32.03
C GLU A 218 -25.34 -22.94 -30.64
N LEU A 219 -24.48 -23.01 -29.62
CA LEU A 219 -24.80 -22.63 -28.23
C LEU A 219 -25.19 -21.16 -28.14
N SER A 220 -24.46 -20.27 -28.82
CA SER A 220 -24.68 -18.82 -28.84
C SER A 220 -26.01 -18.42 -29.51
N GLN A 221 -26.56 -19.24 -30.42
CA GLN A 221 -27.84 -19.00 -31.03
C GLN A 221 -29.03 -19.42 -30.15
N ARG A 222 -28.79 -20.28 -29.15
CA ARG A 222 -29.85 -20.83 -28.28
C ARG A 222 -29.95 -20.10 -26.94
N LEU A 223 -28.86 -19.61 -26.42
CA LEU A 223 -28.81 -18.91 -25.15
C LEU A 223 -29.09 -17.41 -25.31
N ASP A 224 -29.75 -16.82 -24.35
CA ASP A 224 -29.79 -15.37 -24.27
C ASP A 224 -28.37 -14.77 -23.99
N PRO A 225 -28.10 -13.52 -24.38
CA PRO A 225 -26.78 -12.94 -24.28
C PRO A 225 -26.19 -12.94 -22.86
N ALA A 226 -27.02 -12.78 -21.83
CA ALA A 226 -26.53 -12.75 -20.43
C ALA A 226 -26.16 -14.17 -19.99
N ALA A 227 -26.95 -15.20 -20.32
CA ALA A 227 -26.64 -16.59 -20.02
C ALA A 227 -25.36 -17.04 -20.75
N LEU A 228 -25.22 -16.67 -22.03
CA LEU A 228 -24.01 -16.97 -22.80
C LEU A 228 -22.73 -16.38 -22.15
N VAL A 229 -22.76 -15.09 -21.80
CA VAL A 229 -21.67 -14.44 -21.14
C VAL A 229 -21.37 -15.08 -19.77
N ALA A 230 -22.39 -15.47 -19.01
CA ALA A 230 -22.22 -16.14 -17.72
C ALA A 230 -21.56 -17.51 -17.87
N VAL A 231 -21.90 -18.28 -18.90
CA VAL A 231 -21.25 -19.57 -19.22
C VAL A 231 -19.78 -19.39 -19.57
N LEU A 232 -19.47 -18.47 -20.51
CA LEU A 232 -18.10 -18.16 -20.89
C LEU A 232 -17.27 -17.66 -19.70
N ASN A 233 -17.84 -16.78 -18.89
CA ASN A 233 -17.15 -16.24 -17.73
C ASN A 233 -16.79 -17.34 -16.73
N ARG A 234 -17.70 -18.26 -16.41
CA ARG A 234 -17.41 -19.40 -15.53
C ARG A 234 -16.31 -20.28 -16.10
N LEU A 235 -16.39 -20.62 -17.38
CA LEU A 235 -15.43 -21.50 -18.02
C LEU A 235 -14.04 -20.86 -18.08
N PHE A 236 -13.95 -19.62 -18.54
CA PHE A 236 -12.67 -18.92 -18.64
C PHE A 236 -12.09 -18.57 -17.28
N SER A 237 -12.89 -18.25 -16.27
CA SER A 237 -12.39 -18.08 -14.89
C SER A 237 -11.78 -19.37 -14.36
N SER A 238 -12.38 -20.53 -14.64
CA SER A 238 -11.77 -21.81 -14.27
C SER A 238 -10.48 -22.10 -15.04
N PHE A 239 -10.37 -21.67 -16.31
CA PHE A 239 -9.10 -21.76 -17.06
C PHE A 239 -8.06 -20.81 -16.51
N ASP A 240 -8.45 -19.61 -16.08
CA ASP A 240 -7.56 -18.66 -15.42
C ASP A 240 -6.96 -19.26 -14.13
N GLU A 241 -7.79 -19.93 -13.31
CA GLU A 241 -7.31 -20.64 -12.10
C GLU A 241 -6.35 -21.80 -12.41
N LEU A 242 -6.59 -22.54 -13.51
CA LEU A 242 -5.65 -23.59 -13.98
C LEU A 242 -4.31 -22.96 -14.41
N CYS A 243 -4.35 -21.90 -15.19
CA CYS A 243 -3.16 -21.19 -15.63
C CYS A 243 -2.33 -20.65 -14.45
N GLU A 244 -3.00 -20.02 -13.47
CA GLU A 244 -2.34 -19.52 -12.26
C GLU A 244 -1.67 -20.64 -11.46
N ARG A 245 -2.37 -21.76 -11.25
CA ARG A 245 -1.85 -22.94 -10.52
C ARG A 245 -0.58 -23.52 -11.14
N HIS A 246 -0.50 -23.53 -12.45
CA HIS A 246 0.65 -24.09 -13.20
C HIS A 246 1.68 -23.02 -13.60
N GLY A 247 1.48 -21.74 -13.25
CA GLY A 247 2.36 -20.64 -13.62
C GLY A 247 2.42 -20.41 -15.14
N VAL A 248 1.28 -20.58 -15.80
CA VAL A 248 1.05 -20.30 -17.22
C VAL A 248 0.42 -18.92 -17.34
N GLU A 249 0.87 -18.13 -18.30
CA GLU A 249 0.33 -16.79 -18.53
C GLU A 249 -0.87 -16.84 -19.48
N LYS A 250 -2.01 -16.33 -19.04
CA LYS A 250 -3.14 -16.03 -19.92
C LYS A 250 -2.76 -14.84 -20.79
N ILE A 251 -2.87 -14.98 -22.10
CA ILE A 251 -2.60 -13.88 -23.03
C ILE A 251 -3.88 -13.11 -23.35
N LYS A 252 -4.87 -13.77 -23.89
CA LYS A 252 -6.18 -13.16 -24.25
C LYS A 252 -7.24 -14.21 -24.56
N THR A 253 -8.47 -13.75 -24.66
CA THR A 253 -9.54 -14.51 -25.31
C THR A 253 -9.85 -13.92 -26.69
N ILE A 254 -10.18 -14.74 -27.67
CA ILE A 254 -10.53 -14.35 -29.05
C ILE A 254 -11.87 -15.01 -29.38
N GLY A 255 -12.96 -14.30 -29.10
CA GLY A 255 -14.31 -14.90 -29.14
C GLY A 255 -14.45 -16.00 -28.08
N ASP A 256 -14.67 -17.21 -28.52
CA ASP A 256 -14.75 -18.44 -27.72
C ASP A 256 -13.42 -19.18 -27.57
N ALA A 257 -12.35 -18.68 -28.19
CA ALA A 257 -11.01 -19.24 -28.06
C ALA A 257 -10.24 -18.59 -26.90
N TYR A 258 -9.49 -19.41 -26.16
CA TYR A 258 -8.61 -19.02 -25.05
C TYR A 258 -7.15 -19.21 -25.47
N MET A 259 -6.32 -18.20 -25.30
CA MET A 259 -4.90 -18.24 -25.61
C MET A 259 -4.06 -18.08 -24.33
N ALA A 260 -3.14 -19.02 -24.12
CA ALA A 260 -2.20 -19.01 -23.00
C ALA A 260 -0.79 -19.38 -23.47
N ALA A 261 0.22 -19.01 -22.69
CA ALA A 261 1.60 -19.32 -22.97
C ALA A 261 2.41 -19.53 -21.70
N ALA A 262 3.49 -20.32 -21.80
CA ALA A 262 4.48 -20.50 -20.74
C ALA A 262 5.89 -20.30 -21.28
N GLY A 263 6.82 -19.85 -20.40
CA GLY A 263 8.16 -19.41 -20.78
C GLY A 263 8.28 -17.89 -20.88
N LEU A 264 7.24 -17.17 -20.53
CA LEU A 264 7.17 -15.71 -20.50
C LEU A 264 6.23 -15.21 -19.36
N PRO A 265 6.31 -13.96 -18.92
CA PRO A 265 7.38 -13.01 -19.20
C PRO A 265 8.72 -13.42 -18.56
N THR A 266 8.70 -14.42 -17.69
CA THR A 266 9.87 -15.01 -17.06
C THR A 266 10.15 -16.38 -17.71
N PRO A 267 11.35 -16.60 -18.26
CA PRO A 267 11.72 -17.90 -18.81
C PRO A 267 11.65 -19.03 -17.78
N ARG A 268 11.17 -20.20 -18.22
CA ARG A 268 11.11 -21.43 -17.40
C ARG A 268 11.42 -22.66 -18.26
N PRO A 269 12.20 -23.63 -17.76
CA PRO A 269 12.59 -24.78 -18.53
C PRO A 269 11.44 -25.77 -18.81
N ASP A 270 10.44 -25.84 -17.91
CA ASP A 270 9.28 -26.74 -17.98
C ASP A 270 8.05 -26.07 -18.63
N HIS A 271 8.28 -25.12 -19.55
CA HIS A 271 7.21 -24.39 -20.21
C HIS A 271 6.25 -25.27 -21.00
N ALA A 272 6.76 -26.30 -21.67
CA ALA A 272 5.97 -27.22 -22.47
C ALA A 272 5.11 -28.15 -21.58
N GLU A 273 5.69 -28.67 -20.52
CA GLU A 273 5.04 -29.56 -19.55
C GLU A 273 3.93 -28.82 -18.80
N ALA A 274 4.18 -27.56 -18.41
CA ALA A 274 3.16 -26.75 -17.76
C ALA A 274 1.93 -26.53 -18.66
N ILE A 275 2.14 -26.21 -19.93
CA ILE A 275 1.07 -26.07 -20.94
C ILE A 275 0.34 -27.40 -21.16
N ALA A 276 1.06 -28.53 -21.24
CA ALA A 276 0.44 -29.84 -21.43
C ALA A 276 -0.48 -30.22 -20.25
N ARG A 277 -0.04 -29.95 -19.00
CA ARG A 277 -0.88 -30.18 -17.80
C ARG A 277 -2.12 -29.31 -17.83
N VAL A 278 -1.99 -28.01 -18.11
CA VAL A 278 -3.13 -27.08 -18.25
C VAL A 278 -4.11 -27.58 -19.33
N ALA A 279 -3.61 -28.01 -20.50
CA ALA A 279 -4.45 -28.50 -21.59
C ALA A 279 -5.25 -29.75 -21.20
N LEU A 280 -4.64 -30.71 -20.52
CA LEU A 280 -5.30 -31.91 -20.02
C LEU A 280 -6.35 -31.60 -18.96
N GLU A 281 -6.04 -30.72 -18.03
CA GLU A 281 -7.00 -30.29 -16.99
C GLU A 281 -8.15 -29.47 -17.58
N MET A 282 -7.89 -28.59 -18.56
CA MET A 282 -8.94 -27.86 -19.30
C MET A 282 -9.90 -28.83 -20.00
N ARG A 283 -9.38 -29.84 -20.69
CA ARG A 283 -10.20 -30.87 -21.34
C ARG A 283 -11.10 -31.59 -20.33
N ALA A 284 -10.51 -32.08 -19.24
CA ALA A 284 -11.28 -32.77 -18.19
C ALA A 284 -12.29 -31.86 -17.49
N LEU A 285 -12.01 -30.55 -17.37
CA LEU A 285 -12.93 -29.56 -16.81
C LEU A 285 -14.13 -29.36 -17.71
N VAL A 286 -13.93 -29.20 -19.04
CA VAL A 286 -15.01 -29.00 -20.01
C VAL A 286 -15.91 -30.22 -20.09
N GLU A 287 -15.35 -31.43 -20.06
CA GLU A 287 -16.12 -32.67 -20.00
C GLU A 287 -17.05 -32.72 -18.78
N ARG A 288 -16.56 -32.33 -17.61
CA ARG A 288 -17.36 -32.25 -16.37
C ARG A 288 -18.40 -31.13 -16.42
N PHE A 289 -18.02 -29.98 -16.96
CA PHE A 289 -18.93 -28.85 -17.12
C PHE A 289 -20.10 -29.19 -18.02
N ALA A 290 -19.87 -29.82 -19.17
CA ALA A 290 -20.92 -30.27 -20.11
C ALA A 290 -21.88 -31.23 -19.44
N ALA A 291 -21.44 -32.12 -18.56
CA ALA A 291 -22.29 -33.05 -17.85
C ALA A 291 -23.18 -32.40 -16.80
N ALA A 292 -22.72 -31.32 -16.13
CA ALA A 292 -23.38 -30.69 -14.99
C ALA A 292 -24.28 -29.52 -15.38
N ASP A 293 -23.80 -28.61 -16.23
CA ASP A 293 -24.41 -27.32 -16.51
C ASP A 293 -25.15 -27.24 -17.87
N ALA A 294 -24.90 -28.20 -18.77
CA ALA A 294 -25.52 -28.26 -20.07
C ALA A 294 -25.95 -29.70 -20.41
N PRO A 295 -26.85 -30.32 -19.63
CA PRO A 295 -27.25 -31.70 -19.84
C PRO A 295 -27.94 -31.86 -21.21
N GLY A 296 -27.34 -32.69 -22.10
CA GLY A 296 -27.76 -32.90 -23.47
C GLY A 296 -26.99 -32.09 -24.52
N GLU A 297 -26.15 -31.17 -24.15
CA GLU A 297 -25.26 -30.41 -25.05
C GLU A 297 -23.84 -31.03 -25.04
N ARG A 298 -23.30 -31.28 -26.22
CA ARG A 298 -21.91 -31.77 -26.35
C ARG A 298 -20.96 -30.57 -26.44
N VAL A 299 -20.68 -29.91 -25.30
CA VAL A 299 -19.63 -28.93 -25.24
C VAL A 299 -18.29 -29.68 -25.15
N GLN A 300 -17.43 -29.49 -26.11
CA GLN A 300 -16.10 -30.12 -26.17
C GLN A 300 -15.03 -29.06 -26.42
N LEU A 301 -13.80 -29.36 -26.01
CA LEU A 301 -12.69 -28.47 -26.22
C LEU A 301 -11.80 -28.98 -27.35
N ARG A 302 -11.37 -28.09 -28.22
CA ARG A 302 -10.36 -28.35 -29.23
C ARG A 302 -9.10 -27.57 -28.86
N VAL A 303 -7.95 -28.23 -28.75
CA VAL A 303 -6.73 -27.60 -28.27
C VAL A 303 -5.56 -27.82 -29.23
N GLY A 304 -4.79 -26.77 -29.48
CA GLY A 304 -3.56 -26.79 -30.25
C GLY A 304 -2.38 -26.26 -29.44
N ILE A 305 -1.25 -26.98 -29.50
CA ILE A 305 -0.01 -26.64 -28.79
C ILE A 305 1.16 -26.62 -29.75
N HIS A 306 1.98 -25.55 -29.67
CA HIS A 306 3.25 -25.46 -30.39
C HIS A 306 4.29 -24.75 -29.53
N SER A 307 5.57 -25.14 -29.70
CA SER A 307 6.72 -24.56 -29.00
C SER A 307 7.66 -23.88 -29.98
N GLY A 308 8.21 -22.75 -29.63
CA GLY A 308 9.20 -22.02 -30.43
C GLY A 308 9.39 -20.57 -29.95
N PRO A 309 10.17 -19.77 -30.70
CA PRO A 309 10.46 -18.40 -30.36
C PRO A 309 9.24 -17.48 -30.60
N VAL A 310 9.05 -16.49 -29.74
CA VAL A 310 8.02 -15.44 -29.85
C VAL A 310 8.59 -14.07 -29.53
N VAL A 311 7.92 -13.03 -30.00
CA VAL A 311 8.07 -11.66 -29.48
C VAL A 311 6.87 -11.39 -28.60
N ALA A 312 7.12 -11.00 -27.34
CA ALA A 312 6.10 -10.60 -26.39
C ALA A 312 6.19 -9.10 -26.12
N GLY A 313 5.07 -8.41 -25.99
CA GLY A 313 5.14 -6.99 -25.75
C GLY A 313 3.81 -6.33 -25.44
N VAL A 314 3.87 -5.03 -25.16
CA VAL A 314 2.70 -4.20 -24.90
C VAL A 314 2.49 -3.25 -26.07
N ILE A 315 1.34 -3.35 -26.72
CA ILE A 315 0.92 -2.47 -27.79
C ILE A 315 -0.29 -1.63 -27.35
N GLY A 316 -0.34 -0.42 -27.85
CA GLY A 316 -1.40 0.55 -27.65
C GLY A 316 -1.01 1.70 -26.74
N ALA A 317 -1.58 2.87 -27.01
CA ALA A 317 -1.37 4.08 -26.22
C ALA A 317 -2.49 4.31 -25.19
N LYS A 318 -3.71 3.83 -25.44
CA LYS A 318 -4.89 4.02 -24.59
C LYS A 318 -5.43 2.74 -23.98
N LYS A 319 -5.34 1.62 -24.72
CA LYS A 319 -5.72 0.28 -24.27
C LYS A 319 -4.50 -0.58 -24.39
N PHE A 320 -3.77 -0.76 -23.30
CA PHE A 320 -2.61 -1.62 -23.25
C PHE A 320 -3.06 -3.08 -23.33
N ILE A 321 -2.47 -3.81 -24.28
CA ILE A 321 -2.66 -5.24 -24.41
C ILE A 321 -1.26 -5.87 -24.43
N TYR A 322 -1.01 -6.81 -23.51
CA TYR A 322 0.14 -7.69 -23.57
C TYR A 322 -0.18 -8.83 -24.52
N ASP A 323 0.56 -8.92 -25.59
CA ASP A 323 0.29 -9.90 -26.66
C ASP A 323 1.58 -10.55 -27.16
N LEU A 324 1.42 -11.60 -27.97
CA LEU A 324 2.49 -12.37 -28.56
C LEU A 324 2.43 -12.32 -30.09
N TRP A 325 3.61 -12.21 -30.68
CA TRP A 325 3.78 -12.25 -32.14
C TRP A 325 4.86 -13.24 -32.53
N GLY A 326 4.69 -13.80 -33.71
CA GLY A 326 5.65 -14.70 -34.31
C GLY A 326 4.99 -15.90 -34.98
N ASP A 327 5.81 -16.63 -35.68
CA ASP A 327 5.40 -17.84 -36.39
C ASP A 327 4.88 -18.93 -35.45
N THR A 328 5.45 -19.00 -34.25
CA THR A 328 5.03 -19.92 -33.18
C THR A 328 3.58 -19.75 -32.80
N VAL A 329 3.10 -18.50 -32.68
CA VAL A 329 1.70 -18.18 -32.35
C VAL A 329 0.77 -18.65 -33.45
N ASN A 330 1.13 -18.38 -34.73
CA ASN A 330 0.34 -18.79 -35.88
C ASN A 330 0.28 -20.32 -35.99
N THR A 331 1.39 -21.00 -35.72
CA THR A 331 1.45 -22.46 -35.76
C THR A 331 0.59 -23.08 -34.66
N ALA A 332 0.64 -22.57 -33.43
CA ALA A 332 -0.21 -23.03 -32.33
C ALA A 332 -1.72 -22.88 -32.68
N SER A 333 -2.12 -21.74 -33.24
CA SER A 333 -3.48 -21.53 -33.72
C SER A 333 -3.89 -22.51 -34.84
N ARG A 334 -2.94 -22.85 -35.72
CA ARG A 334 -3.19 -23.89 -36.75
C ARG A 334 -3.29 -25.29 -36.16
N MET A 335 -2.50 -25.61 -35.13
CA MET A 335 -2.66 -26.87 -34.40
C MET A 335 -4.05 -26.98 -33.80
N GLU A 336 -4.58 -25.92 -33.24
CA GLU A 336 -5.95 -25.88 -32.71
C GLU A 336 -6.98 -26.09 -33.85
N SER A 337 -6.95 -25.27 -34.90
CA SER A 337 -7.97 -25.31 -35.95
C SER A 337 -8.03 -26.62 -36.75
N HIS A 338 -6.91 -27.35 -36.78
CA HIS A 338 -6.89 -28.69 -37.39
C HIS A 338 -7.10 -29.84 -36.40
N ALA A 339 -7.24 -29.55 -35.10
CA ALA A 339 -7.51 -30.58 -34.10
C ALA A 339 -8.93 -31.13 -34.23
N LEU A 340 -9.17 -32.34 -33.80
CA LEU A 340 -10.50 -32.92 -33.66
C LEU A 340 -11.12 -32.51 -32.35
N SER A 341 -12.46 -32.49 -32.33
CA SER A 341 -13.22 -32.20 -31.12
C SER A 341 -12.88 -33.15 -29.99
N GLY A 342 -12.65 -32.61 -28.78
CA GLY A 342 -12.23 -33.36 -27.60
C GLY A 342 -10.75 -33.75 -27.59
N GLN A 343 -9.97 -33.32 -28.57
CA GLN A 343 -8.55 -33.72 -28.71
C GLN A 343 -7.59 -32.54 -28.52
N ILE A 344 -6.41 -32.86 -28.03
CA ILE A 344 -5.29 -31.92 -27.87
C ILE A 344 -4.24 -32.27 -28.93
N GLN A 345 -4.06 -31.40 -29.91
CA GLN A 345 -3.09 -31.58 -30.99
C GLN A 345 -1.79 -30.84 -30.70
N VAL A 346 -0.68 -31.51 -30.90
CA VAL A 346 0.66 -31.04 -30.58
C VAL A 346 1.53 -31.12 -31.83
N SER A 347 2.34 -30.11 -32.10
CA SER A 347 3.34 -30.12 -33.16
C SER A 347 4.54 -30.99 -32.79
N GLU A 348 5.38 -31.31 -33.78
CA GLU A 348 6.65 -32.06 -33.58
C GLU A 348 7.61 -31.35 -32.60
N ASP A 349 7.73 -29.98 -32.69
CA ASP A 349 8.61 -29.21 -31.82
C ASP A 349 8.15 -29.25 -30.34
N ALA A 350 6.85 -29.20 -30.09
CA ALA A 350 6.31 -29.35 -28.74
C ALA A 350 6.40 -30.82 -28.28
N ARG A 351 6.14 -31.80 -29.18
CA ARG A 351 6.31 -33.23 -28.87
C ARG A 351 7.70 -33.53 -28.32
N ALA A 352 8.74 -33.05 -28.97
CA ALA A 352 10.12 -33.30 -28.57
C ALA A 352 10.44 -32.93 -27.13
N ARG A 353 9.70 -31.90 -26.58
CA ARG A 353 9.81 -31.47 -25.20
C ARG A 353 8.94 -32.29 -24.22
N LEU A 354 7.84 -32.84 -24.71
CA LEU A 354 6.83 -33.53 -23.90
C LEU A 354 7.00 -35.03 -23.79
N GLU A 355 7.75 -35.68 -24.72
CA GLU A 355 7.78 -37.13 -24.87
C GLU A 355 8.28 -37.90 -23.64
N ARG A 356 9.00 -37.23 -22.70
CA ARG A 356 9.50 -37.86 -21.48
C ARG A 356 8.41 -38.05 -20.43
N GLU A 357 7.52 -37.06 -20.27
CA GLU A 357 6.53 -37.05 -19.20
C GLU A 357 5.09 -37.33 -19.68
N PHE A 358 4.85 -37.31 -21.00
CA PHE A 358 3.49 -37.42 -21.54
C PHE A 358 3.38 -38.55 -22.56
N VAL A 359 2.18 -39.11 -22.68
CA VAL A 359 1.80 -40.09 -23.68
C VAL A 359 1.33 -39.33 -24.92
N LEU A 360 2.11 -39.50 -25.99
CA LEU A 360 1.87 -38.86 -27.28
C LEU A 360 1.66 -39.91 -28.34
N ARG A 361 0.54 -39.84 -29.07
CA ARG A 361 0.24 -40.74 -30.16
C ARG A 361 0.31 -40.01 -31.50
N GLU A 362 1.04 -40.52 -32.46
CA GLU A 362 1.14 -39.91 -33.78
C GLU A 362 -0.22 -39.90 -34.48
N ARG A 363 -0.64 -38.71 -34.96
CA ARG A 363 -1.80 -38.56 -35.81
C ARG A 363 -1.46 -38.74 -37.30
N GLY A 364 -0.22 -38.40 -37.67
CA GLY A 364 0.26 -38.40 -39.06
C GLY A 364 0.56 -36.98 -39.55
N VAL A 365 0.56 -36.83 -40.86
CA VAL A 365 0.89 -35.56 -41.52
C VAL A 365 -0.39 -34.80 -41.85
N VAL A 366 -0.43 -33.51 -41.48
CA VAL A 366 -1.51 -32.58 -41.77
C VAL A 366 -0.97 -31.43 -42.61
N ASP A 367 -1.65 -31.06 -43.68
CA ASP A 367 -1.28 -29.88 -44.45
C ASP A 367 -1.68 -28.61 -43.74
N VAL A 368 -0.73 -27.84 -43.24
CA VAL A 368 -0.93 -26.64 -42.45
C VAL A 368 -0.75 -25.44 -43.35
N LYS A 369 -1.79 -24.61 -43.46
CA LYS A 369 -1.80 -23.40 -44.32
C LYS A 369 -0.57 -22.51 -44.01
N GLY A 370 0.25 -22.26 -45.05
CA GLY A 370 1.47 -21.42 -44.96
C GLY A 370 2.69 -22.12 -44.36
N LYS A 371 2.58 -23.43 -44.04
CA LYS A 371 3.67 -24.29 -43.55
C LYS A 371 3.88 -25.55 -44.38
N GLY A 372 2.87 -25.96 -45.14
CA GLY A 372 2.87 -27.25 -45.81
C GLY A 372 2.66 -28.41 -44.88
N PRO A 373 3.10 -29.64 -45.29
CA PRO A 373 2.88 -30.84 -44.52
C PRO A 373 3.67 -30.84 -43.20
N MET A 374 2.96 -30.92 -42.07
CA MET A 374 3.54 -31.01 -40.73
C MET A 374 3.11 -32.31 -40.04
N ARG A 375 4.06 -33.00 -39.38
CA ARG A 375 3.76 -34.14 -38.53
C ARG A 375 3.19 -33.66 -37.21
N VAL A 376 2.09 -34.24 -36.77
CA VAL A 376 1.34 -33.82 -35.57
C VAL A 376 0.96 -35.02 -34.71
N TYR A 377 0.72 -34.79 -33.43
CA TYR A 377 0.50 -35.82 -32.43
C TYR A 377 -0.72 -35.46 -31.56
N TRP A 378 -1.34 -36.48 -30.98
CA TRP A 378 -2.33 -36.36 -29.95
C TRP A 378 -1.68 -36.45 -28.58
N LEU A 379 -1.97 -35.49 -27.69
CA LEU A 379 -1.62 -35.57 -26.28
C LEU A 379 -2.73 -36.32 -25.54
N GLU A 380 -2.46 -37.53 -25.11
CA GLU A 380 -3.46 -38.40 -24.48
C GLU A 380 -3.48 -38.26 -22.96
N GLY A 381 -2.33 -38.15 -22.29
CA GLY A 381 -2.25 -38.02 -20.85
C GLY A 381 -0.80 -37.90 -20.35
N ALA A 382 -0.62 -37.76 -19.03
CA ALA A 382 0.67 -37.87 -18.40
C ALA A 382 1.09 -39.34 -18.31
N ARG A 383 2.40 -39.62 -18.38
CA ARG A 383 2.94 -40.95 -18.07
C ARG A 383 2.81 -41.22 -16.57
N ALA A 384 2.48 -42.42 -16.19
CA ALA A 384 2.41 -42.88 -14.81
C ALA A 384 3.81 -42.96 -14.15
#